data_1eda734a0fd1d430ff69ce77a45aedca
#
_entry.id   1eda734a0fd1d430ff69ce77a45aedca
#
_cell.length_a   1.000
_cell.length_b   1.000
_cell.length_c   1.000
_cell.angle_alpha   90.00
_cell.angle_beta   90.00
_cell.angle_gamma   90.00
#
_symmetry.space_group_name_H-M   'P 1'
#
loop_
_entity.id
_entity.type
_entity.pdbx_description
1 polymer ?
#
loop_
_entity_poly.entity_id
_entity_poly.type
_entity_poly.pdbx_seq_one_letter_code
_entity_poly.pdbx_strand_id
1 'polypeptide(L)'
;MRRVVAQGTFDLLHPGHLHYLEEAKAMGEELHVIIARSENVTHKAKPVVPDEQRRDMVAALDPVDEARLGHTEDFFVPIRDIDPDIIVLGHDQHHDEATLSAMLEDEGIDCEVARGTPREADDHEVLSTGSIIERICEQRC
;
A
#
# COMPACT_ATOMS: atom_id res chain seq x y z
N MET A 1 9.57 2.52 -19.91
CA MET A 1 9.75 2.01 -18.54
C MET A 1 8.39 1.79 -17.88
N ARG A 2 8.17 0.61 -17.34
CA ARG A 2 6.89 0.28 -16.72
C ARG A 2 6.86 0.75 -15.27
N ARG A 3 5.91 1.61 -14.94
CA ARG A 3 5.72 2.15 -13.60
C ARG A 3 4.58 1.42 -12.88
N VAL A 4 4.85 1.01 -11.65
CA VAL A 4 3.90 0.30 -10.82
C VAL A 4 3.53 1.19 -9.63
N VAL A 5 2.24 1.23 -9.28
CA VAL A 5 1.77 1.86 -8.05
C VAL A 5 1.27 0.79 -7.10
N ALA A 6 1.75 0.85 -5.86
CA ALA A 6 1.18 0.13 -4.73
C ALA A 6 0.67 1.16 -3.73
N GLN A 7 -0.31 0.79 -2.94
CA GLN A 7 -0.89 1.71 -1.96
C GLN A 7 -1.26 0.98 -0.68
N GLY A 8 -1.32 1.70 0.41
CA GLY A 8 -1.71 1.14 1.69
C GLY A 8 -1.46 2.09 2.84
N THR A 9 -1.81 1.65 4.02
CA THR A 9 -1.59 2.41 5.26
C THR A 9 -0.15 2.25 5.76
N PHE A 10 0.37 1.04 5.73
CA PHE A 10 1.75 0.70 6.16
C PHE A 10 2.05 1.23 7.56
N ASP A 11 1.21 0.88 8.52
CA ASP A 11 1.38 1.33 9.90
C ASP A 11 2.60 0.65 10.55
N LEU A 12 2.39 -0.46 11.23
CA LEU A 12 3.50 -1.27 11.74
C LEU A 12 3.91 -2.28 10.67
N LEU A 13 5.13 -2.15 10.16
CA LEU A 13 5.60 -3.00 9.07
C LEU A 13 5.76 -4.45 9.52
N HIS A 14 5.40 -5.37 8.63
CA HIS A 14 5.53 -6.81 8.85
C HIS A 14 5.85 -7.50 7.51
N PRO A 15 6.19 -8.80 7.52
CA PRO A 15 6.59 -9.48 6.28
C PRO A 15 5.55 -9.46 5.17
N GLY A 16 4.26 -9.37 5.49
CA GLY A 16 3.21 -9.23 4.50
C GLY A 16 3.33 -7.96 3.65
N HIS A 17 3.75 -6.86 4.26
CA HIS A 17 4.03 -5.61 3.53
C HIS A 17 5.21 -5.80 2.57
N LEU A 18 6.27 -6.45 3.01
CA LEU A 18 7.44 -6.70 2.16
C LEU A 18 7.08 -7.59 0.97
N HIS A 19 6.30 -8.64 1.21
CA HIS A 19 5.84 -9.52 0.15
C HIS A 19 5.04 -8.76 -0.91
N TYR A 20 4.10 -7.92 -0.48
CA TYR A 20 3.29 -7.09 -1.36
C TYR A 20 4.16 -6.16 -2.22
N LEU A 21 5.10 -5.46 -1.60
CA LEU A 21 5.96 -4.52 -2.29
C LEU A 21 6.94 -5.22 -3.25
N GLU A 22 7.50 -6.35 -2.85
CA GLU A 22 8.37 -7.15 -3.73
C GLU A 22 7.61 -7.69 -4.94
N GLU A 23 6.39 -8.18 -4.73
CA GLU A 23 5.53 -8.68 -5.81
C GLU A 23 5.15 -7.55 -6.77
N ALA A 24 4.81 -6.37 -6.24
CA ALA A 24 4.49 -5.20 -7.04
C ALA A 24 5.71 -4.75 -7.86
N LYS A 25 6.88 -4.68 -7.25
CA LYS A 25 8.11 -4.29 -7.95
C LYS A 25 8.42 -5.24 -9.11
N ALA A 26 8.16 -6.54 -8.93
CA ALA A 26 8.41 -7.54 -9.97
C ALA A 26 7.53 -7.33 -11.22
N MET A 27 6.47 -6.54 -11.13
CA MET A 27 5.57 -6.25 -12.25
C MET A 27 6.03 -5.10 -13.15
N GLY A 28 7.13 -4.42 -12.80
CA GLY A 28 7.66 -3.32 -13.60
C GLY A 28 9.09 -2.94 -13.21
N GLU A 29 9.53 -1.77 -13.65
CA GLU A 29 10.89 -1.28 -13.40
C GLU A 29 10.94 -0.26 -12.26
N GLU A 30 9.87 0.52 -12.06
CA GLU A 30 9.77 1.48 -10.97
C GLU A 30 8.56 1.17 -10.09
N LEU A 31 8.76 1.17 -8.80
CA LEU A 31 7.68 1.04 -7.83
C LEU A 31 7.48 2.35 -7.07
N HIS A 32 6.30 2.94 -7.22
CA HIS A 32 5.85 4.11 -6.50
C HIS A 32 4.80 3.69 -5.49
N VAL A 33 4.97 4.07 -4.23
CA VAL A 33 4.04 3.70 -3.16
C VAL A 33 3.31 4.94 -2.65
N ILE A 34 1.99 4.84 -2.59
CA ILE A 34 1.13 5.89 -2.05
C ILE A 34 0.70 5.47 -0.65
N ILE A 35 1.04 6.29 0.34
CA ILE A 35 0.77 6.04 1.75
C ILE A 35 -0.51 6.78 2.14
N ALA A 36 -1.48 6.06 2.68
CA ALA A 36 -2.75 6.66 3.11
C ALA A 36 -2.52 7.63 4.28
N ARG A 37 -3.13 8.82 4.20
CA ARG A 37 -3.09 9.77 5.32
C ARG A 37 -4.02 9.28 6.42
N SER A 38 -3.64 9.49 7.68
CA SER A 38 -4.47 9.13 8.84
C SER A 38 -5.90 9.64 8.72
N GLU A 39 -6.04 10.90 8.30
CA GLU A 39 -7.36 11.53 8.18
C GLU A 39 -8.28 10.85 7.16
N ASN A 40 -7.70 10.15 6.19
CA ASN A 40 -8.44 9.46 5.14
C ASN A 40 -8.73 7.99 5.46
N VAL A 41 -8.19 7.46 6.55
CA VAL A 41 -8.45 6.07 6.97
C VAL A 41 -9.72 6.06 7.81
N THR A 42 -10.83 5.64 7.19
CA THR A 42 -12.16 5.66 7.84
C THR A 42 -12.80 4.29 7.97
N HIS A 43 -12.30 3.29 7.25
CA HIS A 43 -12.88 1.93 7.21
C HIS A 43 -12.30 0.98 8.27
N LYS A 44 -11.30 1.44 9.01
CA LYS A 44 -10.64 0.68 10.08
C LYS A 44 -10.03 1.66 11.08
N ALA A 45 -9.41 1.15 12.14
CA ALA A 45 -8.69 1.98 13.10
C ALA A 45 -7.59 2.79 12.42
N LYS A 46 -7.43 4.03 12.85
CA LYS A 46 -6.39 4.91 12.32
C LYS A 46 -5.00 4.40 12.68
N PRO A 47 -3.99 4.67 11.84
CA PRO A 47 -2.63 4.21 12.12
C PRO A 47 -2.08 4.84 13.40
N VAL A 48 -1.20 4.08 14.07
CA VAL A 48 -0.49 4.52 15.27
C VAL A 48 0.69 5.41 14.90
N VAL A 49 1.35 5.10 13.78
CA VAL A 49 2.55 5.82 13.34
C VAL A 49 2.16 7.04 12.50
N PRO A 50 2.76 8.22 12.74
CA PRO A 50 2.46 9.44 11.97
C PRO A 50 2.69 9.28 10.46
N ASP A 51 1.94 10.05 9.67
CA ASP A 51 1.94 9.95 8.21
C ASP A 51 3.34 10.06 7.59
N GLU A 52 4.09 11.09 7.94
CA GLU A 52 5.41 11.33 7.36
C GLU A 52 6.42 10.23 7.73
N GLN A 53 6.34 9.73 8.96
CA GLN A 53 7.21 8.64 9.40
C GLN A 53 6.90 7.35 8.63
N ARG A 54 5.63 7.05 8.40
CA ARG A 54 5.23 5.87 7.61
C ARG A 54 5.76 5.97 6.18
N ARG A 55 5.63 7.16 5.57
CA ARG A 55 6.18 7.41 4.24
C ARG A 55 7.70 7.19 4.22
N ASP A 56 8.42 7.78 5.16
CA ASP A 56 9.88 7.71 5.19
C ASP A 56 10.38 6.28 5.41
N MET A 57 9.69 5.51 6.26
CA MET A 57 10.05 4.11 6.49
C MET A 57 9.84 3.25 5.25
N VAL A 58 8.72 3.43 4.57
CA VAL A 58 8.44 2.70 3.32
C VAL A 58 9.42 3.10 2.22
N ALA A 59 9.75 4.38 2.12
CA ALA A 59 10.70 4.87 1.13
C ALA A 59 12.10 4.25 1.26
N ALA A 60 12.46 3.80 2.45
CA ALA A 60 13.75 3.17 2.72
C ALA A 60 13.79 1.68 2.41
N LEU A 61 12.67 1.06 2.08
CA LEU A 61 12.61 -0.37 1.75
C LEU A 61 13.18 -0.63 0.36
N ASP A 62 13.92 -1.73 0.23
CA ASP A 62 14.66 -2.05 -1.00
C ASP A 62 13.83 -2.02 -2.28
N PRO A 63 12.61 -2.61 -2.35
CA PRO A 63 11.86 -2.62 -3.59
C PRO A 63 11.25 -1.26 -3.98
N VAL A 64 11.23 -0.28 -3.08
CA VAL A 64 10.55 0.99 -3.29
C VAL A 64 11.47 2.02 -3.92
N ASP A 65 11.07 2.57 -5.06
CA ASP A 65 11.80 3.65 -5.73
C ASP A 65 11.38 5.01 -5.21
N GLU A 66 10.09 5.19 -4.92
CA GLU A 66 9.57 6.43 -4.35
C GLU A 66 8.33 6.16 -3.50
N ALA A 67 8.20 6.84 -2.38
CA ALA A 67 7.01 6.81 -1.55
C ALA A 67 6.48 8.23 -1.34
N ARG A 68 5.16 8.39 -1.39
CA ARG A 68 4.50 9.69 -1.18
C ARG A 68 3.21 9.52 -0.41
N LEU A 69 2.77 10.58 0.24
CA LEU A 69 1.47 10.59 0.92
C LEU A 69 0.37 10.78 -0.12
N GLY A 70 -0.78 10.16 0.13
CA GLY A 70 -1.99 10.38 -0.66
C GLY A 70 -2.49 11.81 -0.52
N HIS A 71 -3.40 12.20 -1.41
CA HIS A 71 -4.03 13.52 -1.36
C HIS A 71 -5.18 13.50 -0.35
N THR A 72 -5.41 14.62 0.33
CA THR A 72 -6.44 14.72 1.36
C THR A 72 -7.87 14.64 0.81
N GLU A 73 -8.08 15.07 -0.43
CA GLU A 73 -9.41 15.19 -1.03
C GLU A 73 -9.62 14.35 -2.28
N ASP A 74 -8.58 14.14 -3.09
CA ASP A 74 -8.69 13.47 -4.39
C ASP A 74 -7.70 12.30 -4.48
N PHE A 75 -8.25 11.09 -4.44
CA PHE A 75 -7.51 9.83 -4.58
C PHE A 75 -6.63 9.78 -5.85
N PHE A 76 -7.08 10.42 -6.93
CA PHE A 76 -6.42 10.30 -8.24
C PHE A 76 -5.27 11.30 -8.46
N VAL A 77 -5.11 12.31 -7.61
CA VAL A 77 -4.04 13.29 -7.77
C VAL A 77 -2.65 12.64 -7.80
N PRO A 78 -2.24 11.83 -6.81
CA PRO A 78 -0.93 11.20 -6.89
C PRO A 78 -0.82 10.17 -8.02
N ILE A 79 -1.91 9.53 -8.39
CA ILE A 79 -1.92 8.58 -9.50
C ILE A 79 -1.64 9.30 -10.83
N ARG A 80 -2.27 10.45 -11.06
CA ARG A 80 -2.00 11.25 -12.25
C ARG A 80 -0.55 11.74 -12.29
N ASP A 81 -0.03 12.17 -11.15
CA ASP A 81 1.36 12.66 -11.06
C ASP A 81 2.38 11.57 -11.39
N ILE A 82 2.10 10.34 -10.97
CA ILE A 82 2.98 9.20 -11.24
C ILE A 82 2.82 8.72 -12.69
N ASP A 83 1.61 8.77 -13.21
CA ASP A 83 1.26 8.23 -14.52
C ASP A 83 1.66 6.76 -14.66
N PRO A 84 1.08 5.87 -13.83
CA PRO A 84 1.50 4.47 -13.80
C PRO A 84 0.93 3.65 -14.95
N ASP A 85 1.61 2.56 -15.26
CA ASP A 85 1.12 1.55 -16.20
C ASP A 85 0.21 0.53 -15.52
N ILE A 86 0.45 0.28 -14.22
CA ILE A 86 -0.32 -0.68 -13.45
C ILE A 86 -0.40 -0.27 -11.99
N ILE A 87 -1.57 -0.50 -11.39
CA ILE A 87 -1.80 -0.38 -9.95
C ILE A 87 -1.99 -1.80 -9.39
N VAL A 88 -1.24 -2.15 -8.36
CA VAL A 88 -1.33 -3.46 -7.71
C VAL A 88 -2.02 -3.29 -6.36
N LEU A 89 -3.14 -3.97 -6.16
CA LEU A 89 -3.85 -4.02 -4.89
C LEU A 89 -3.30 -5.17 -4.04
N GLY A 90 -3.20 -4.97 -2.72
CA GLY A 90 -2.86 -6.04 -1.80
C GLY A 90 -3.97 -7.09 -1.78
N HIS A 91 -3.62 -8.33 -1.41
CA HIS A 91 -4.56 -9.46 -1.46
C HIS A 91 -5.83 -9.24 -0.64
N ASP A 92 -5.75 -8.48 0.43
CA ASP A 92 -6.85 -8.22 1.38
C ASP A 92 -7.37 -6.79 1.36
N GLN A 93 -6.94 -5.96 0.39
CA GLN A 93 -7.45 -4.59 0.30
C GLN A 93 -8.91 -4.60 -0.15
N HIS A 94 -9.68 -3.66 0.40
CA HIS A 94 -11.13 -3.60 0.21
C HIS A 94 -11.58 -3.14 -1.19
N HIS A 95 -10.66 -2.58 -1.98
CA HIS A 95 -10.98 -2.16 -3.33
C HIS A 95 -11.22 -3.37 -4.24
N ASP A 96 -12.24 -3.27 -5.09
CA ASP A 96 -12.51 -4.25 -6.13
C ASP A 96 -11.81 -3.83 -7.43
N GLU A 97 -11.12 -4.77 -8.10
CA GLU A 97 -10.36 -4.47 -9.32
C GLU A 97 -11.23 -3.87 -10.42
N ALA A 98 -12.41 -4.44 -10.65
CA ALA A 98 -13.31 -3.97 -11.70
C ALA A 98 -13.83 -2.56 -11.39
N THR A 99 -14.16 -2.29 -10.14
CA THR A 99 -14.63 -0.97 -9.70
C THR A 99 -13.53 0.08 -9.87
N LEU A 100 -12.31 -0.24 -9.42
CA LEU A 100 -11.19 0.69 -9.56
C LEU A 100 -10.85 0.93 -11.02
N SER A 101 -10.86 -0.12 -11.85
CA SER A 101 -10.60 0.00 -13.28
C SER A 101 -11.61 0.94 -13.96
N ALA A 102 -12.90 0.81 -13.61
CA ALA A 102 -13.95 1.69 -14.13
C ALA A 102 -13.74 3.14 -13.69
N MET A 103 -13.36 3.36 -12.44
CA MET A 103 -13.08 4.70 -11.92
C MET A 103 -11.89 5.35 -12.64
N LEU A 104 -10.84 4.58 -12.92
CA LEU A 104 -9.69 5.06 -13.68
C LEU A 104 -10.07 5.47 -15.10
N GLU A 105 -10.89 4.67 -15.77
CA GLU A 105 -11.41 5.01 -17.10
C GLU A 105 -12.22 6.30 -17.08
N ASP A 106 -13.09 6.47 -16.08
CA ASP A 106 -13.90 7.68 -15.93
C ASP A 106 -13.03 8.92 -15.73
N GLU A 107 -11.87 8.77 -15.08
CA GLU A 107 -10.91 9.85 -14.86
C GLU A 107 -9.93 10.04 -16.02
N GLY A 108 -10.07 9.27 -17.10
CA GLY A 108 -9.19 9.35 -18.25
C GLY A 108 -7.79 8.80 -18.03
N ILE A 109 -7.64 7.89 -17.06
CA ILE A 109 -6.34 7.27 -16.71
C ILE A 109 -6.29 5.89 -17.33
N ASP A 110 -5.35 5.66 -18.25
CA ASP A 110 -5.12 4.38 -18.89
C ASP A 110 -4.13 3.57 -18.03
N CYS A 111 -4.66 2.68 -17.22
CA CYS A 111 -3.87 1.95 -16.24
C CYS A 111 -4.50 0.59 -15.96
N GLU A 112 -3.66 -0.46 -15.92
CA GLU A 112 -4.11 -1.80 -15.53
C GLU A 112 -4.27 -1.88 -14.01
N VAL A 113 -5.12 -2.79 -13.55
CA VAL A 113 -5.29 -3.08 -12.12
C VAL A 113 -5.03 -4.56 -11.90
N ALA A 114 -4.17 -4.88 -10.94
CA ALA A 114 -3.84 -6.25 -10.57
C ALA A 114 -4.00 -6.44 -9.06
N ARG A 115 -4.07 -7.70 -8.63
CA ARG A 115 -4.18 -8.06 -7.21
C ARG A 115 -2.97 -8.88 -6.82
N GLY A 116 -2.36 -8.54 -5.67
CA GLY A 116 -1.29 -9.33 -5.10
C GLY A 116 -1.78 -10.63 -4.49
N THR A 117 -0.84 -11.51 -4.18
CA THR A 117 -1.11 -12.78 -3.52
C THR A 117 -0.77 -12.71 -2.04
N PRO A 118 -1.41 -13.51 -1.17
CA PRO A 118 -1.07 -13.54 0.25
C PRO A 118 0.31 -14.19 0.46
N ARG A 119 1.05 -13.69 1.46
CA ARG A 119 2.27 -14.34 1.91
C ARG A 119 1.91 -15.52 2.82
N GLU A 120 2.56 -16.67 2.62
CA GLU A 120 2.47 -17.77 3.57
C GLU A 120 3.39 -17.46 4.75
N ALA A 121 2.84 -17.55 5.97
CA ALA A 121 3.57 -17.23 7.18
C ALA A 121 4.44 -18.40 7.63
N ASP A 122 5.67 -18.11 8.03
CA ASP A 122 6.47 -19.05 8.84
C ASP A 122 5.99 -18.95 10.30
N ASP A 123 6.24 -19.98 11.10
CA ASP A 123 5.75 -20.04 12.49
C ASP A 123 6.19 -18.86 13.37
N HIS A 124 7.31 -18.22 13.05
CA HIS A 124 7.86 -17.10 13.81
C HIS A 124 7.35 -15.72 13.32
N GLU A 125 6.59 -15.67 12.23
CA GLU A 125 6.17 -14.42 11.62
C GLU A 125 4.82 -13.93 12.12
N VAL A 126 4.72 -12.62 12.30
CA VAL A 126 3.45 -11.91 12.59
C VAL A 126 3.09 -11.10 11.37
N LEU A 127 1.98 -11.44 10.72
CA LEU A 127 1.63 -10.93 9.40
C LEU A 127 0.51 -9.90 9.38
N SER A 128 0.23 -9.23 10.48
CA SER A 128 -0.69 -8.11 10.47
C SER A 128 -0.35 -7.09 11.54
N THR A 129 -0.65 -5.83 11.24
CA THR A 129 -0.52 -4.76 12.23
C THR A 129 -1.37 -5.05 13.45
N GLY A 130 -2.59 -5.54 13.27
CA GLY A 130 -3.48 -5.91 14.38
C GLY A 130 -2.87 -6.95 15.30
N SER A 131 -2.26 -7.99 14.73
CA SER A 131 -1.60 -9.04 15.53
C SER A 131 -0.39 -8.51 16.28
N ILE A 132 0.37 -7.58 15.70
CA ILE A 132 1.49 -6.93 16.38
C ILE A 132 0.97 -6.12 17.58
N ILE A 133 -0.10 -5.37 17.41
CA ILE A 133 -0.72 -4.58 18.48
C ILE A 133 -1.22 -5.48 19.59
N GLU A 134 -1.88 -6.59 19.27
CA GLU A 134 -2.33 -7.57 20.26
C GLU A 134 -1.16 -8.10 21.10
N ARG A 135 -0.04 -8.45 20.46
CA ARG A 135 1.14 -8.92 21.16
C ARG A 135 1.73 -7.85 22.08
N ILE A 136 1.72 -6.58 21.64
CA ILE A 136 2.16 -5.46 22.47
C ILE A 136 1.29 -5.35 23.71
N CYS A 137 -0.03 -5.40 23.56
CA CYS A 137 -0.97 -5.32 24.67
C CYS A 137 -0.81 -6.48 25.65
N GLU A 138 -0.62 -7.70 25.15
CA GLU A 138 -0.40 -8.88 25.98
C GLU A 138 0.91 -8.81 26.77
N GLN A 139 1.97 -8.23 26.19
CA GLN A 139 3.30 -8.24 26.76
C GLN A 139 3.67 -6.96 27.52
N ARG A 140 3.04 -5.84 27.25
CA ARG A 140 3.45 -4.53 27.76
C ARG A 140 2.35 -3.73 28.46
N CYS A 141 1.10 -4.11 28.29
CA CYS A 141 -0.05 -3.35 28.87
C CYS A 141 -0.74 -4.04 30.02
#